data_597075fb5f2cf70f25496093f846fbc1
#
_entry.id   597075fb5f2cf70f25496093f846fbc1
#
_cell.length_a   1.000
_cell.length_b   1.000
_cell.length_c   1.000
_cell.angle_alpha   90.00
_cell.angle_beta   90.00
_cell.angle_gamma   90.00
#
_symmetry.space_group_name_H-M   'P 1'
#
loop_
_entity.id
_entity.type
_entity.pdbx_description
1 polymer ?
#
loop_
_entity_poly.entity_id
_entity_poly.type
_entity_poly.pdbx_seq_one_letter_code
_entity_poly.pdbx_strand_id
1 'polypeptide(L)'
;MEQSRTDLINAGWERGVFVCLSQNEGLLEYIPSELKDLLVSIEDANNIYFVPVLYDCALISEDFIQEPWVNLIVCWKCGKSGGDGNFRYCKNPRKYHFPLEVNGQSIFFETNALSIVQMRRDIFLQSSINLDVKWPVFGLETMLNWLTERLRQPVFPDEWNERLKSKKKLLERFYSDQTLVEKCAGVFFRITPFSQIDKTERYSVSALIVTPAIENGAEHKKFNREIKPKLDELKEELRQILQSMENVDVETVSDLQEDQFTRKEERLYKRYQLEFMTYKSGEVDSVTLPADLQFPFVQYK
;
A
#
# COMPACT_ATOMS: atom_id res chain seq x y z
N MET A 1 1.90 29.81 23.22
CA MET A 1 0.68 30.37 22.61
C MET A 1 -0.19 29.19 22.27
N GLU A 2 -1.41 29.13 22.81
CA GLU A 2 -2.37 28.10 22.38
C GLU A 2 -2.84 28.50 20.98
N GLN A 3 -2.45 27.73 19.97
CA GLN A 3 -2.97 27.87 18.61
C GLN A 3 -4.39 27.32 18.60
N SER A 4 -5.37 28.13 18.22
CA SER A 4 -6.73 27.64 18.05
C SER A 4 -6.84 26.72 16.82
N ARG A 5 -7.84 25.84 16.80
CA ARG A 5 -8.16 25.00 15.64
C ARG A 5 -8.33 25.84 14.36
N THR A 6 -8.96 26.99 14.49
CA THR A 6 -9.18 27.91 13.36
C THR A 6 -7.85 28.45 12.82
N ASP A 7 -6.89 28.78 13.70
CA ASP A 7 -5.57 29.25 13.27
C ASP A 7 -4.81 28.15 12.51
N LEU A 8 -4.89 26.90 12.97
CA LEU A 8 -4.25 25.78 12.31
C LEU A 8 -4.87 25.51 10.92
N ILE A 9 -6.19 25.54 10.80
CA ILE A 9 -6.88 25.42 9.50
C ILE A 9 -6.49 26.57 8.57
N ASN A 10 -6.49 27.79 9.05
CA ASN A 10 -6.10 28.97 8.25
C ASN A 10 -4.64 28.94 7.83
N ALA A 11 -3.77 28.32 8.63
CA ALA A 11 -2.36 28.08 8.29
C ALA A 11 -2.18 26.93 7.28
N GLY A 12 -3.25 26.21 6.91
CA GLY A 12 -3.22 25.13 5.92
C GLY A 12 -2.86 23.76 6.48
N TRP A 13 -2.94 23.57 7.82
CA TRP A 13 -2.65 22.28 8.42
C TRP A 13 -3.75 21.26 8.11
N GLU A 14 -3.35 20.22 7.39
CA GLU A 14 -4.17 19.03 7.08
C GLU A 14 -3.27 17.80 6.95
N ARG A 15 -3.86 16.63 6.97
CA ARG A 15 -3.14 15.40 6.73
C ARG A 15 -2.54 15.39 5.32
N GLY A 16 -1.26 15.04 5.23
CA GLY A 16 -0.58 14.92 3.95
C GLY A 16 0.11 16.19 3.48
N VAL A 17 0.07 17.30 4.24
CA VAL A 17 0.88 18.49 3.92
C VAL A 17 2.36 18.18 4.00
N PHE A 18 3.17 18.95 3.31
CA PHE A 18 4.61 18.76 3.25
C PHE A 18 5.34 19.82 4.09
N VAL A 19 6.22 19.37 4.98
CA VAL A 19 7.13 20.20 5.75
C VAL A 19 8.54 19.91 5.28
N CYS A 20 9.18 20.88 4.60
CA CYS A 20 10.52 20.71 4.04
C CYS A 20 11.59 20.79 5.14
N LEU A 21 12.55 19.85 5.13
CA LEU A 21 13.63 19.79 6.11
C LEU A 21 14.50 21.06 6.06
N SER A 22 14.86 21.55 4.87
CA SER A 22 15.74 22.74 4.74
C SER A 22 15.18 23.99 5.38
N GLN A 23 13.85 24.08 5.52
CA GLN A 23 13.17 25.20 6.19
C GLN A 23 12.93 24.93 7.68
N ASN A 24 13.15 23.70 8.15
CA ASN A 24 12.77 23.22 9.47
C ASN A 24 13.82 22.26 10.05
N GLU A 25 15.11 22.62 9.95
CA GLU A 25 16.24 21.75 10.35
C GLU A 25 16.18 21.28 11.82
N GLY A 26 15.57 22.08 12.68
CA GLY A 26 15.35 21.72 14.10
C GLY A 26 14.56 20.43 14.30
N LEU A 27 13.78 19.97 13.30
CA LEU A 27 13.05 18.70 13.38
C LEU A 27 13.97 17.48 13.49
N LEU A 28 15.24 17.59 13.05
CA LEU A 28 16.22 16.51 13.19
C LEU A 28 16.57 16.18 14.65
N GLU A 29 16.26 17.05 15.58
CA GLU A 29 16.51 16.79 17.01
C GLU A 29 15.48 15.83 17.63
N TYR A 30 14.35 15.63 16.94
CA TYR A 30 13.20 14.88 17.45
C TYR A 30 12.97 13.54 16.75
N ILE A 31 13.88 13.12 15.87
CA ILE A 31 13.80 11.86 15.16
C ILE A 31 14.88 10.87 15.64
N PRO A 32 14.69 9.54 15.44
CA PRO A 32 15.70 8.55 15.78
C PRO A 32 17.04 8.81 15.10
N SER A 33 18.13 8.47 15.78
CA SER A 33 19.51 8.66 15.29
C SER A 33 19.75 8.01 13.93
N GLU A 34 19.25 6.77 13.74
CA GLU A 34 19.40 6.02 12.50
C GLU A 34 18.75 6.71 11.30
N LEU A 35 17.59 7.32 11.52
CA LEU A 35 16.93 8.14 10.49
C LEU A 35 17.69 9.44 10.26
N LYS A 36 18.13 10.10 11.33
CA LYS A 36 18.92 11.33 11.24
C LYS A 36 20.20 11.10 10.40
N ASP A 37 20.95 10.04 10.70
CA ASP A 37 22.18 9.69 9.96
C ASP A 37 21.88 9.45 8.48
N LEU A 38 20.77 8.77 8.17
CA LEU A 38 20.30 8.57 6.81
C LEU A 38 20.01 9.91 6.11
N LEU A 39 19.23 10.79 6.76
CA LEU A 39 18.80 12.07 6.15
C LEU A 39 20.00 13.01 5.94
N VAL A 40 20.95 13.05 6.88
CA VAL A 40 22.18 13.84 6.76
C VAL A 40 23.06 13.34 5.58
N SER A 41 22.97 12.05 5.23
CA SER A 41 23.69 11.51 4.07
C SER A 41 23.09 11.91 2.72
N ILE A 42 21.89 12.49 2.71
CA ILE A 42 21.20 12.98 1.50
C ILE A 42 21.71 14.40 1.22
N GLU A 43 22.32 14.59 0.05
CA GLU A 43 22.99 15.86 -0.30
C GLU A 43 22.09 17.09 -0.34
N ASP A 44 20.77 16.92 -0.61
CA ASP A 44 19.84 18.03 -0.82
C ASP A 44 18.65 17.98 0.14
N ALA A 45 18.75 18.70 1.23
CA ALA A 45 17.71 18.85 2.24
C ALA A 45 16.40 19.48 1.70
N ASN A 46 16.42 20.18 0.54
CA ASN A 46 15.22 20.71 -0.10
C ASN A 46 14.34 19.59 -0.70
N ASN A 47 14.87 18.40 -0.85
CA ASN A 47 14.16 17.23 -1.34
C ASN A 47 13.81 16.23 -0.22
N ILE A 48 13.77 16.67 1.03
CA ILE A 48 13.37 15.87 2.19
C ILE A 48 12.13 16.50 2.83
N TYR A 49 11.07 15.71 3.00
CA TYR A 49 9.81 16.18 3.55
C TYR A 49 9.33 15.31 4.71
N PHE A 50 8.78 15.97 5.72
CA PHE A 50 7.99 15.38 6.78
C PHE A 50 6.52 15.54 6.44
N VAL A 51 5.77 14.46 6.49
CA VAL A 51 4.36 14.40 6.08
C VAL A 51 3.51 13.85 7.21
N PRO A 52 2.58 14.65 7.79
CA PRO A 52 1.69 14.15 8.83
C PRO A 52 0.68 13.17 8.22
N VAL A 53 0.54 12.01 8.85
CA VAL A 53 -0.37 10.94 8.44
C VAL A 53 -1.48 10.68 9.46
N LEU A 54 -1.49 11.48 10.52
CA LEU A 54 -2.57 11.51 11.48
C LEU A 54 -3.84 12.09 10.83
N TYR A 55 -5.03 11.60 11.19
CA TYR A 55 -6.28 12.16 10.68
C TYR A 55 -6.49 13.63 11.13
N ASP A 56 -7.16 14.41 10.29
CA ASP A 56 -7.21 15.87 10.47
C ASP A 56 -7.72 16.31 11.83
N CYS A 57 -8.80 15.71 12.35
CA CYS A 57 -9.34 16.09 13.64
C CYS A 57 -8.35 15.96 14.79
N ALA A 58 -7.44 14.96 14.76
CA ALA A 58 -6.39 14.83 15.76
C ALA A 58 -5.22 15.77 15.48
N LEU A 59 -4.85 15.96 14.20
CA LEU A 59 -3.76 16.86 13.83
C LEU A 59 -4.03 18.30 14.29
N ILE A 60 -5.25 18.80 14.07
CA ILE A 60 -5.66 20.18 14.39
C ILE A 60 -6.45 20.29 15.70
N SER A 61 -6.40 19.28 16.58
CA SER A 61 -7.04 19.33 17.90
C SER A 61 -6.44 20.43 18.77
N GLU A 62 -7.26 21.16 19.49
CA GLU A 62 -6.81 22.12 20.49
C GLU A 62 -6.30 21.45 21.78
N ASP A 63 -6.68 20.18 21.99
CA ASP A 63 -6.27 19.41 23.16
C ASP A 63 -4.93 18.70 22.93
N PHE A 64 -3.85 19.35 23.33
CA PHE A 64 -2.50 18.80 23.30
C PHE A 64 -2.22 17.78 24.42
N ILE A 65 -3.15 17.58 25.34
CA ILE A 65 -3.03 16.56 26.39
C ILE A 65 -3.58 15.22 25.86
N GLN A 66 -4.73 15.25 25.22
CA GLN A 66 -5.33 14.05 24.63
C GLN A 66 -4.64 13.63 23.33
N GLU A 67 -4.21 14.60 22.51
CA GLU A 67 -3.53 14.37 21.23
C GLU A 67 -2.13 15.03 21.24
N PRO A 68 -1.18 14.53 22.06
CA PRO A 68 0.14 15.16 22.19
C PRO A 68 1.10 14.84 21.05
N TRP A 69 0.80 13.81 20.25
CA TRP A 69 1.69 13.28 19.24
C TRP A 69 1.14 13.37 17.83
N VAL A 70 2.02 13.56 16.86
CA VAL A 70 1.73 13.41 15.44
C VAL A 70 2.55 12.26 14.86
N ASN A 71 1.89 11.42 14.07
CA ASN A 71 2.55 10.39 13.29
C ASN A 71 2.96 10.98 11.95
N LEU A 72 4.22 10.80 11.59
CA LEU A 72 4.83 11.36 10.39
C LEU A 72 5.44 10.25 9.54
N ILE A 73 5.43 10.47 8.23
CA ILE A 73 6.32 9.80 7.30
C ILE A 73 7.37 10.81 6.86
N VAL A 74 8.62 10.38 6.85
CA VAL A 74 9.69 11.14 6.21
C VAL A 74 9.97 10.55 4.84
N CYS A 75 10.05 11.38 3.82
CA CYS A 75 10.37 10.96 2.47
C CYS A 75 11.42 11.86 1.83
N TRP A 76 12.13 11.32 0.88
CA TRP A 76 13.17 12.03 0.14
C TRP A 76 13.16 11.65 -1.34
N LYS A 77 13.72 12.51 -2.16
CA LYS A 77 13.82 12.27 -3.61
C LYS A 77 14.58 10.99 -3.91
N CYS A 78 14.00 10.15 -4.75
CA CYS A 78 14.64 8.93 -5.25
C CYS A 78 15.89 9.27 -6.06
N GLY A 79 16.98 8.53 -5.82
CA GLY A 79 18.17 8.61 -6.68
C GLY A 79 17.93 8.09 -8.10
N LYS A 80 16.90 7.25 -8.31
CA LYS A 80 16.51 6.70 -9.62
C LYS A 80 15.32 7.48 -10.18
N SER A 81 15.50 8.09 -11.33
CA SER A 81 14.39 8.72 -12.07
C SER A 81 13.31 7.68 -12.38
N GLY A 82 12.04 8.00 -12.09
CA GLY A 82 10.91 7.09 -12.27
C GLY A 82 10.74 6.03 -11.17
N GLY A 83 11.61 6.04 -10.14
CA GLY A 83 11.56 5.07 -9.04
C GLY A 83 11.95 3.65 -9.45
N ASP A 84 11.88 2.70 -8.53
CA ASP A 84 12.11 1.27 -8.79
C ASP A 84 10.79 0.52 -8.78
N GLY A 85 10.49 -0.24 -9.83
CA GLY A 85 9.27 -1.01 -9.98
C GLY A 85 8.99 -2.00 -8.83
N ASN A 86 10.06 -2.47 -8.13
CA ASN A 86 9.92 -3.35 -6.97
C ASN A 86 9.36 -2.64 -5.73
N PHE A 87 9.46 -1.32 -5.68
CA PHE A 87 9.05 -0.51 -4.54
C PHE A 87 7.83 0.39 -4.83
N ARG A 88 7.29 0.34 -6.05
CA ARG A 88 6.07 1.07 -6.44
C ARG A 88 4.83 0.27 -6.06
N TYR A 89 3.68 0.94 -6.01
CA TYR A 89 2.35 0.34 -5.81
C TYR A 89 2.20 -0.48 -4.52
N CYS A 90 2.79 -0.02 -3.44
CA CYS A 90 2.72 -0.67 -2.12
C CYS A 90 3.21 -2.12 -2.07
N LYS A 91 3.98 -2.56 -3.06
CA LYS A 91 4.44 -3.97 -3.19
C LYS A 91 5.40 -4.39 -2.10
N ASN A 92 6.19 -3.46 -1.58
CA ASN A 92 7.19 -3.75 -0.57
C ASN A 92 6.84 -3.06 0.75
N PRO A 93 6.63 -3.80 1.85
CA PRO A 93 6.25 -3.21 3.13
C PRO A 93 7.39 -2.47 3.82
N ARG A 94 8.64 -2.63 3.35
CA ARG A 94 9.83 -2.00 3.96
C ARG A 94 10.27 -0.74 3.24
N LYS A 95 9.90 -0.60 1.96
CA LYS A 95 10.32 0.53 1.11
C LYS A 95 9.21 0.84 0.10
N TYR A 96 8.93 2.13 -0.07
CA TYR A 96 7.92 2.59 -1.01
C TYR A 96 8.43 3.74 -1.85
N HIS A 97 8.29 3.64 -3.18
CA HIS A 97 8.57 4.68 -4.15
C HIS A 97 7.26 5.21 -4.73
N PHE A 98 7.07 6.50 -4.68
CA PHE A 98 5.85 7.17 -5.12
C PHE A 98 6.14 8.51 -5.78
N PRO A 99 5.30 8.94 -6.73
CA PRO A 99 5.43 10.25 -7.34
C PRO A 99 4.86 11.35 -6.45
N LEU A 100 5.49 12.51 -6.48
CA LEU A 100 4.95 13.79 -6.02
C LEU A 100 5.04 14.80 -7.14
N GLU A 101 4.14 15.80 -7.14
CA GLU A 101 4.22 16.94 -8.02
C GLU A 101 5.00 18.05 -7.31
N VAL A 102 6.18 18.37 -7.81
CA VAL A 102 7.05 19.43 -7.30
C VAL A 102 7.17 20.50 -8.38
N ASN A 103 6.68 21.70 -8.12
CA ASN A 103 6.64 22.79 -9.11
C ASN A 103 6.00 22.36 -10.46
N GLY A 104 4.95 21.53 -10.42
CA GLY A 104 4.26 21.02 -11.61
C GLY A 104 4.99 19.89 -12.35
N GLN A 105 6.07 19.36 -11.82
CA GLN A 105 6.80 18.23 -12.37
C GLN A 105 6.61 17.00 -11.49
N SER A 106 6.35 15.84 -12.09
CA SER A 106 6.28 14.57 -11.37
C SER A 106 7.68 14.06 -11.07
N ILE A 107 8.00 13.97 -9.77
CA ILE A 107 9.29 13.50 -9.25
C ILE A 107 9.04 12.34 -8.31
N PHE A 108 9.85 11.27 -8.41
CA PHE A 108 9.73 10.13 -7.52
C PHE A 108 10.46 10.34 -6.21
N PHE A 109 9.76 10.01 -5.13
CA PHE A 109 10.23 10.02 -3.76
C PHE A 109 10.27 8.60 -3.18
N GLU A 110 11.11 8.43 -2.19
CA GLU A 110 11.27 7.21 -1.43
C GLU A 110 10.91 7.45 0.03
N THR A 111 10.25 6.47 0.64
CA THR A 111 10.16 6.31 2.08
C THR A 111 10.44 4.85 2.46
N ASN A 112 10.79 4.61 3.70
CA ASN A 112 11.06 3.26 4.18
C ASN A 112 10.58 3.03 5.62
N ALA A 113 10.84 1.84 6.14
CA ALA A 113 10.41 1.44 7.48
C ALA A 113 10.95 2.32 8.61
N LEU A 114 12.15 2.89 8.46
CA LEU A 114 12.77 3.79 9.45
C LEU A 114 12.14 5.17 9.45
N SER A 115 11.49 5.54 8.37
CA SER A 115 10.94 6.88 8.13
C SER A 115 9.57 7.11 8.76
N ILE A 116 9.01 6.11 9.44
CA ILE A 116 7.77 6.23 10.19
C ILE A 116 8.12 6.67 11.60
N VAL A 117 7.84 7.91 11.91
CA VAL A 117 8.25 8.51 13.19
C VAL A 117 7.07 9.15 13.90
N GLN A 118 7.22 9.33 15.19
CA GLN A 118 6.28 10.06 16.03
C GLN A 118 7.00 11.24 16.66
N MET A 119 6.35 12.39 16.63
CA MET A 119 6.90 13.64 17.17
C MET A 119 5.85 14.35 18.03
N ARG A 120 6.30 15.19 18.95
CA ARG A 120 5.39 16.08 19.67
C ARG A 120 4.69 17.01 18.69
N ARG A 121 3.36 17.03 18.78
CA ARG A 121 2.52 17.78 17.83
C ARG A 121 2.71 19.30 17.99
N ASP A 122 2.87 19.77 19.22
CA ASP A 122 3.13 21.19 19.52
C ASP A 122 4.47 21.69 18.95
N ILE A 123 5.45 20.80 18.75
CA ILE A 123 6.72 21.11 18.08
C ILE A 123 6.51 21.12 16.57
N PHE A 124 5.89 20.07 16.03
CA PHE A 124 5.71 19.91 14.59
C PHE A 124 4.87 21.04 13.98
N LEU A 125 3.79 21.44 14.64
CA LEU A 125 2.90 22.51 14.17
C LEU A 125 3.52 23.92 14.15
N GLN A 126 4.72 24.10 14.69
CA GLN A 126 5.50 25.35 14.56
C GLN A 126 6.26 25.43 13.23
N SER A 127 6.28 24.36 12.47
CA SER A 127 6.98 24.28 11.18
C SER A 127 6.25 25.06 10.09
N SER A 128 6.99 25.39 9.03
CA SER A 128 6.42 26.01 7.83
C SER A 128 5.99 24.94 6.83
N ILE A 129 4.77 25.05 6.32
CA ILE A 129 4.22 24.17 5.28
C ILE A 129 4.81 24.54 3.93
N ASN A 130 5.20 23.57 3.14
CA ASN A 130 5.65 23.76 1.75
C ASN A 130 4.47 23.59 0.80
N LEU A 131 4.09 24.63 0.10
CA LEU A 131 2.95 24.67 -0.82
C LEU A 131 3.30 24.29 -2.29
N ASP A 132 4.59 24.15 -2.58
CA ASP A 132 5.08 23.85 -3.94
C ASP A 132 5.06 22.36 -4.26
N VAL A 133 4.79 21.52 -3.24
CA VAL A 133 4.70 20.07 -3.34
C VAL A 133 3.28 19.61 -3.13
N LYS A 134 2.82 18.74 -4.02
CA LYS A 134 1.45 18.20 -3.98
C LYS A 134 1.45 16.70 -4.21
N TRP A 135 0.46 16.04 -3.65
CA TRP A 135 0.13 14.67 -4.01
C TRP A 135 -0.47 14.63 -5.41
N PRO A 136 -0.09 13.65 -6.24
CA PRO A 136 -0.90 13.33 -7.41
C PRO A 136 -2.26 12.79 -6.97
N VAL A 137 -3.20 12.71 -7.88
CA VAL A 137 -4.53 12.13 -7.61
C VAL A 137 -4.34 10.74 -6.97
N PHE A 138 -4.98 10.51 -5.82
CA PHE A 138 -4.88 9.30 -4.97
C PHE A 138 -3.48 9.00 -4.39
N GLY A 139 -2.52 9.91 -4.48
CA GLY A 139 -1.17 9.69 -3.96
C GLY A 139 -1.14 9.52 -2.44
N LEU A 140 -1.88 10.38 -1.71
CA LEU A 140 -1.98 10.31 -0.25
C LEU A 140 -2.68 9.02 0.20
N GLU A 141 -3.79 8.65 -0.44
CA GLU A 141 -4.54 7.43 -0.13
C GLU A 141 -3.67 6.18 -0.34
N THR A 142 -2.88 6.16 -1.41
CA THR A 142 -1.94 5.06 -1.68
C THR A 142 -0.87 4.97 -0.60
N MET A 143 -0.34 6.12 -0.13
CA MET A 143 0.59 6.18 0.99
C MET A 143 -0.04 5.66 2.29
N LEU A 144 -1.27 6.08 2.60
CA LEU A 144 -2.00 5.61 3.78
C LEU A 144 -2.31 4.12 3.71
N ASN A 145 -2.61 3.60 2.51
CA ASN A 145 -2.77 2.16 2.31
C ASN A 145 -1.47 1.41 2.56
N TRP A 146 -0.33 1.89 2.06
CA TRP A 146 0.98 1.29 2.35
C TRP A 146 1.25 1.21 3.85
N LEU A 147 0.97 2.28 4.60
CA LEU A 147 1.10 2.29 6.06
C LEU A 147 0.15 1.30 6.73
N THR A 148 -1.11 1.31 6.31
CA THR A 148 -2.15 0.45 6.89
C THR A 148 -1.81 -1.02 6.66
N GLU A 149 -1.42 -1.37 5.45
CA GLU A 149 -1.04 -2.74 5.10
C GLU A 149 0.17 -3.20 5.91
N ARG A 150 1.15 -2.32 6.12
CA ARG A 150 2.30 -2.63 6.96
C ARG A 150 1.90 -3.01 8.41
N LEU A 151 0.83 -2.40 8.93
CA LEU A 151 0.31 -2.67 10.28
C LEU A 151 -0.72 -3.82 10.31
N ARG A 152 -1.43 -4.04 9.20
CA ARG A 152 -2.53 -5.02 9.10
C ARG A 152 -2.12 -6.33 8.47
N GLN A 153 -0.94 -6.40 7.89
CA GLN A 153 -0.55 -7.57 7.10
C GLN A 153 -0.70 -8.85 7.91
N PRO A 154 -1.54 -9.79 7.43
CA PRO A 154 -1.59 -11.09 8.04
C PRO A 154 -0.24 -11.76 7.81
N VAL A 155 0.43 -12.08 8.89
CA VAL A 155 1.63 -12.92 8.81
C VAL A 155 1.14 -14.33 8.59
N PHE A 156 1.21 -14.82 7.34
CA PHE A 156 1.03 -16.24 7.08
C PHE A 156 2.11 -17.04 7.81
N PRO A 157 1.80 -18.24 8.30
CA PRO A 157 2.78 -19.11 8.96
C PRO A 157 4.03 -19.31 8.09
N ASP A 158 5.21 -19.37 8.71
CA ASP A 158 6.47 -19.48 7.99
C ASP A 158 6.52 -20.74 7.11
N GLU A 159 5.98 -21.87 7.61
CA GLU A 159 5.92 -23.09 6.82
C GLU A 159 5.02 -22.95 5.59
N TRP A 160 3.90 -22.22 5.68
CA TRP A 160 3.09 -21.88 4.52
C TRP A 160 3.88 -21.03 3.51
N ASN A 161 4.58 -20.03 3.99
CA ASN A 161 5.40 -19.15 3.14
C ASN A 161 6.52 -19.93 2.44
N GLU A 162 7.17 -20.88 3.13
CA GLU A 162 8.22 -21.73 2.52
C GLU A 162 7.64 -22.64 1.41
N ARG A 163 6.43 -23.18 1.61
CA ARG A 163 5.74 -23.97 0.56
C ARG A 163 5.42 -23.11 -0.66
N LEU A 164 4.88 -21.92 -0.45
CA LEU A 164 4.64 -20.95 -1.55
C LEU A 164 5.93 -20.56 -2.27
N LYS A 165 7.01 -20.35 -1.53
CA LYS A 165 8.32 -19.98 -2.09
C LYS A 165 8.86 -21.04 -3.05
N SER A 166 8.56 -22.34 -2.81
CA SER A 166 8.91 -23.42 -3.73
C SER A 166 8.28 -23.25 -5.12
N LYS A 167 7.16 -22.52 -5.22
CA LYS A 167 6.39 -22.26 -6.46
C LYS A 167 6.53 -20.81 -6.95
N LYS A 168 7.50 -20.06 -6.43
CA LYS A 168 7.70 -18.65 -6.71
C LYS A 168 7.59 -18.27 -8.18
N LYS A 169 8.28 -18.99 -9.07
CA LYS A 169 8.26 -18.69 -10.52
C LYS A 169 6.87 -18.87 -11.16
N LEU A 170 6.12 -19.87 -10.72
CA LEU A 170 4.76 -20.11 -11.21
C LEU A 170 3.81 -19.02 -10.70
N LEU A 171 3.92 -18.66 -9.45
CA LEU A 171 3.17 -17.57 -8.87
C LEU A 171 3.52 -16.22 -9.51
N GLU A 172 4.79 -15.92 -9.75
CA GLU A 172 5.22 -14.69 -10.46
C GLU A 172 4.57 -14.60 -11.85
N ARG A 173 4.50 -15.70 -12.59
CA ARG A 173 3.82 -15.77 -13.90
C ARG A 173 2.33 -15.53 -13.75
N PHE A 174 1.67 -16.25 -12.84
CA PHE A 174 0.25 -16.10 -12.54
C PHE A 174 -0.12 -14.65 -12.21
N TYR A 175 0.60 -14.04 -11.30
CA TYR A 175 0.32 -12.65 -10.88
C TYR A 175 0.75 -11.59 -11.90
N SER A 176 1.52 -11.94 -12.92
CA SER A 176 1.83 -11.06 -14.05
C SER A 176 0.82 -11.15 -15.19
N ASP A 177 -0.23 -11.98 -15.06
CA ASP A 177 -1.31 -12.04 -16.05
C ASP A 177 -2.04 -10.69 -16.12
N GLN A 178 -2.23 -10.17 -17.33
CA GLN A 178 -2.81 -8.87 -17.56
C GLN A 178 -4.25 -8.77 -17.02
N THR A 179 -5.03 -9.84 -17.14
CA THR A 179 -6.41 -9.87 -16.62
C THR A 179 -6.42 -9.75 -15.10
N LEU A 180 -5.50 -10.46 -14.43
CA LEU A 180 -5.38 -10.38 -12.98
C LEU A 180 -5.00 -8.97 -12.53
N VAL A 181 -4.00 -8.38 -13.20
CA VAL A 181 -3.48 -7.04 -12.86
C VAL A 181 -4.52 -5.94 -13.10
N GLU A 182 -5.25 -6.00 -14.23
CA GLU A 182 -6.13 -4.90 -14.66
C GLU A 182 -7.57 -5.06 -14.21
N LYS A 183 -8.02 -6.29 -13.94
CA LYS A 183 -9.46 -6.59 -13.75
C LYS A 183 -9.77 -7.28 -12.42
N CYS A 184 -8.76 -7.55 -11.59
CA CYS A 184 -8.99 -8.19 -10.29
C CYS A 184 -8.58 -7.26 -9.15
N ALA A 185 -9.40 -7.22 -8.09
CA ALA A 185 -9.16 -6.46 -6.87
C ALA A 185 -8.17 -7.16 -5.94
N GLY A 186 -7.93 -8.46 -6.14
CA GLY A 186 -6.92 -9.20 -5.39
C GLY A 186 -7.15 -10.70 -5.36
N VAL A 187 -6.15 -11.41 -4.81
CA VAL A 187 -6.21 -12.85 -4.55
C VAL A 187 -6.08 -13.07 -3.06
N PHE A 188 -7.00 -13.85 -2.52
CA PHE A 188 -7.15 -14.08 -1.08
C PHE A 188 -7.06 -15.56 -0.77
N PHE A 189 -6.36 -15.92 0.30
CA PHE A 189 -6.25 -17.27 0.79
C PHE A 189 -6.88 -17.44 2.17
N ARG A 190 -7.60 -18.53 2.35
CA ARG A 190 -7.94 -19.10 3.64
C ARG A 190 -7.16 -20.39 3.80
N ILE A 191 -6.30 -20.47 4.79
CA ILE A 191 -5.57 -21.67 5.12
C ILE A 191 -6.02 -22.24 6.47
N THR A 192 -6.02 -23.54 6.60
CA THR A 192 -6.38 -24.23 7.84
C THR A 192 -5.39 -25.35 8.12
N PRO A 193 -4.79 -25.38 9.32
CA PRO A 193 -4.89 -24.39 10.39
C PRO A 193 -4.19 -23.07 10.04
N PHE A 194 -4.63 -21.94 10.59
CA PHE A 194 -3.94 -20.65 10.46
C PHE A 194 -2.90 -20.49 11.58
N SER A 195 -2.02 -21.48 11.70
CA SER A 195 -0.94 -21.53 12.69
C SER A 195 0.26 -22.23 12.08
N GLN A 196 1.41 -22.09 12.71
CA GLN A 196 2.60 -22.87 12.35
C GLN A 196 2.36 -24.36 12.59
N ILE A 197 2.70 -25.19 11.61
CA ILE A 197 2.66 -26.64 11.69
C ILE A 197 4.00 -27.24 11.27
N ASP A 198 4.19 -28.54 11.52
CA ASP A 198 5.38 -29.25 11.07
C ASP A 198 5.34 -29.48 9.55
N LYS A 199 6.51 -29.67 8.95
CA LYS A 199 6.65 -29.89 7.49
C LYS A 199 5.87 -31.10 6.99
N THR A 200 5.68 -32.11 7.83
CA THR A 200 4.95 -33.34 7.52
C THR A 200 3.44 -33.20 7.59
N GLU A 201 2.95 -32.17 8.28
CA GLU A 201 1.52 -31.91 8.42
C GLU A 201 0.99 -31.17 7.18
N ARG A 202 -0.33 -31.16 7.02
CA ARG A 202 -0.99 -30.61 5.83
C ARG A 202 -1.73 -29.32 6.13
N TYR A 203 -1.61 -28.36 5.22
CA TYR A 203 -2.55 -27.23 5.14
C TYR A 203 -3.68 -27.54 4.18
N SER A 204 -4.89 -27.18 4.59
CA SER A 204 -6.01 -27.07 3.68
C SER A 204 -6.13 -25.62 3.20
N VAL A 205 -6.32 -25.40 1.90
CA VAL A 205 -6.39 -24.05 1.32
C VAL A 205 -7.63 -23.85 0.47
N SER A 206 -8.28 -22.72 0.68
CA SER A 206 -9.28 -22.16 -0.24
C SER A 206 -8.76 -20.83 -0.77
N ALA A 207 -8.92 -20.56 -2.05
CA ALA A 207 -8.50 -19.32 -2.69
C ALA A 207 -9.69 -18.60 -3.35
N LEU A 208 -9.67 -17.27 -3.29
CA LEU A 208 -10.62 -16.39 -3.95
C LEU A 208 -9.89 -15.40 -4.85
N ILE A 209 -10.32 -15.27 -6.10
CA ILE A 209 -9.97 -14.16 -6.97
C ILE A 209 -11.12 -13.17 -6.91
N VAL A 210 -10.89 -11.99 -6.36
CA VAL A 210 -11.91 -10.96 -6.20
C VAL A 210 -11.83 -9.99 -7.37
N THR A 211 -12.97 -9.70 -7.99
CA THR A 211 -13.09 -8.71 -9.08
C THR A 211 -13.88 -7.51 -8.60
N PRO A 212 -13.68 -6.32 -9.18
CA PRO A 212 -14.49 -5.17 -8.88
C PRO A 212 -15.99 -5.44 -9.07
N ALA A 213 -16.80 -4.77 -8.27
CA ALA A 213 -18.26 -4.84 -8.41
C ALA A 213 -18.72 -4.29 -9.77
N ILE A 214 -19.74 -4.88 -10.35
CA ILE A 214 -20.29 -4.49 -11.65
C ILE A 214 -21.68 -3.93 -11.45
N GLU A 215 -21.88 -2.65 -11.75
CA GLU A 215 -23.10 -1.93 -11.40
C GLU A 215 -24.24 -2.07 -12.41
N ASN A 216 -23.93 -2.33 -13.68
CA ASN A 216 -24.96 -2.33 -14.71
C ASN A 216 -24.98 -3.58 -15.60
N GLY A 217 -26.17 -3.89 -16.14
CA GLY A 217 -26.38 -5.11 -16.92
C GLY A 217 -25.61 -5.19 -18.24
N ALA A 218 -25.19 -4.06 -18.82
CA ALA A 218 -24.37 -4.05 -20.03
C ALA A 218 -22.93 -4.48 -19.70
N GLU A 219 -22.39 -3.98 -18.61
CA GLU A 219 -21.08 -4.37 -18.10
C GLU A 219 -21.06 -5.83 -17.67
N HIS A 220 -22.11 -6.33 -17.02
CA HIS A 220 -22.26 -7.74 -16.71
C HIS A 220 -22.19 -8.63 -17.95
N LYS A 221 -22.84 -8.23 -19.06
CA LYS A 221 -22.77 -8.99 -20.33
C LYS A 221 -21.35 -8.96 -20.90
N LYS A 222 -20.69 -7.81 -20.85
CA LYS A 222 -19.29 -7.66 -21.30
C LYS A 222 -18.35 -8.50 -20.45
N PHE A 223 -18.47 -8.41 -19.12
CA PHE A 223 -17.69 -9.20 -18.17
C PHE A 223 -17.83 -10.69 -18.44
N ASN A 224 -19.05 -11.21 -18.54
CA ASN A 224 -19.29 -12.63 -18.78
C ASN A 224 -18.74 -13.11 -20.12
N ARG A 225 -18.70 -12.27 -21.14
CA ARG A 225 -18.17 -12.62 -22.46
C ARG A 225 -16.65 -12.56 -22.53
N GLU A 226 -16.03 -11.53 -21.91
CA GLU A 226 -14.63 -11.19 -22.14
C GLU A 226 -13.73 -11.55 -20.96
N ILE A 227 -14.22 -11.37 -19.72
CA ILE A 227 -13.40 -11.54 -18.51
C ILE A 227 -13.60 -12.91 -17.87
N LYS A 228 -14.86 -13.37 -17.75
CA LYS A 228 -15.18 -14.62 -17.05
C LYS A 228 -14.43 -15.85 -17.59
N PRO A 229 -14.28 -16.06 -18.93
CA PRO A 229 -13.50 -17.18 -19.43
C PRO A 229 -12.03 -17.12 -18.98
N LYS A 230 -11.46 -15.92 -18.95
CA LYS A 230 -10.08 -15.72 -18.48
C LYS A 230 -9.93 -15.97 -16.98
N LEU A 231 -10.93 -15.58 -16.19
CA LEU A 231 -10.96 -15.91 -14.76
C LEU A 231 -11.05 -17.42 -14.52
N ASP A 232 -11.79 -18.13 -15.35
CA ASP A 232 -11.88 -19.58 -15.24
C ASP A 232 -10.53 -20.26 -15.56
N GLU A 233 -9.79 -19.75 -16.57
CA GLU A 233 -8.41 -20.18 -16.85
C GLU A 233 -7.47 -19.87 -15.65
N LEU A 234 -7.54 -18.66 -15.09
CA LEU A 234 -6.74 -18.25 -13.95
C LEU A 234 -7.05 -19.07 -12.68
N LYS A 235 -8.32 -19.37 -12.42
CA LYS A 235 -8.69 -20.26 -11.30
C LYS A 235 -8.06 -21.63 -11.43
N GLU A 236 -8.10 -22.19 -12.62
CA GLU A 236 -7.52 -23.50 -12.87
C GLU A 236 -5.98 -23.46 -12.75
N GLU A 237 -5.33 -22.43 -13.30
CA GLU A 237 -3.88 -22.25 -13.14
C GLU A 237 -3.50 -22.11 -11.64
N LEU A 238 -4.21 -21.29 -10.86
CA LEU A 238 -3.97 -21.15 -9.43
C LEU A 238 -4.18 -22.47 -8.69
N ARG A 239 -5.23 -23.22 -9.05
CA ARG A 239 -5.50 -24.56 -8.48
C ARG A 239 -4.33 -25.50 -8.72
N GLN A 240 -3.82 -25.56 -9.94
CA GLN A 240 -2.69 -26.42 -10.29
C GLN A 240 -1.41 -26.01 -9.55
N ILE A 241 -1.16 -24.72 -9.41
CA ILE A 241 -0.02 -24.21 -8.62
C ILE A 241 -0.13 -24.70 -7.18
N LEU A 242 -1.28 -24.49 -6.54
CA LEU A 242 -1.51 -24.88 -5.14
C LEU A 242 -1.47 -26.40 -4.95
N GLN A 243 -2.06 -27.19 -5.84
CA GLN A 243 -2.01 -28.66 -5.81
C GLN A 243 -0.60 -29.22 -6.02
N SER A 244 0.27 -28.47 -6.71
CA SER A 244 1.67 -28.86 -6.90
C SER A 244 2.55 -28.62 -5.68
N MET A 245 2.02 -27.98 -4.62
CA MET A 245 2.71 -27.75 -3.36
C MET A 245 2.69 -29.01 -2.50
N GLU A 246 3.80 -29.30 -1.84
CA GLU A 246 3.91 -30.43 -0.94
C GLU A 246 3.05 -30.20 0.32
N ASN A 247 2.32 -31.26 0.72
CA ASN A 247 1.48 -31.22 1.92
C ASN A 247 0.43 -30.10 1.94
N VAL A 248 -0.17 -29.80 0.79
CA VAL A 248 -1.28 -28.85 0.66
C VAL A 248 -2.48 -29.52 0.01
N ASP A 249 -3.63 -29.42 0.68
CA ASP A 249 -4.92 -29.90 0.17
C ASP A 249 -5.74 -28.69 -0.31
N VAL A 250 -6.08 -28.65 -1.60
CA VAL A 250 -6.86 -27.56 -2.18
C VAL A 250 -8.36 -27.86 -2.06
N GLU A 251 -9.06 -27.13 -1.21
CA GLU A 251 -10.51 -27.23 -1.03
C GLU A 251 -11.25 -26.59 -2.20
N THR A 252 -11.03 -25.29 -2.38
CA THR A 252 -11.72 -24.51 -3.42
C THR A 252 -10.81 -23.45 -4.02
N VAL A 253 -11.01 -23.16 -5.31
CA VAL A 253 -10.52 -21.95 -5.98
C VAL A 253 -11.71 -21.36 -6.71
N SER A 254 -12.15 -20.19 -6.33
CA SER A 254 -13.35 -19.54 -6.87
C SER A 254 -13.10 -18.04 -7.11
N ASP A 255 -14.05 -17.39 -7.74
CA ASP A 255 -14.08 -15.95 -7.95
C ASP A 255 -15.34 -15.35 -7.29
N LEU A 256 -15.22 -14.12 -6.82
CA LEU A 256 -16.32 -13.31 -6.29
C LEU A 256 -16.18 -11.86 -6.78
N GLN A 257 -17.28 -11.14 -6.83
CA GLN A 257 -17.27 -9.68 -6.97
C GLN A 257 -17.15 -9.04 -5.60
N GLU A 258 -16.61 -7.82 -5.54
CA GLU A 258 -16.38 -7.11 -4.26
C GLU A 258 -17.67 -6.91 -3.46
N ASP A 259 -18.81 -6.68 -4.12
CA ASP A 259 -20.12 -6.57 -3.48
C ASP A 259 -20.59 -7.88 -2.82
N GLN A 260 -20.04 -9.01 -3.23
CA GLN A 260 -20.29 -10.34 -2.66
C GLN A 260 -19.26 -10.72 -1.59
N PHE A 261 -18.13 -9.97 -1.50
CA PHE A 261 -17.07 -10.21 -0.54
C PHE A 261 -17.42 -9.62 0.81
N THR A 262 -18.06 -10.42 1.63
CA THR A 262 -18.61 -9.98 2.93
C THR A 262 -17.53 -9.75 3.98
N ARG A 263 -17.87 -9.01 5.06
CA ARG A 263 -17.00 -8.85 6.24
C ARG A 263 -16.65 -10.18 6.92
N LYS A 264 -17.44 -11.22 6.73
CA LYS A 264 -17.14 -12.57 7.22
C LYS A 264 -15.99 -13.17 6.40
N GLU A 265 -16.06 -13.06 5.08
CA GLU A 265 -15.01 -13.54 4.18
C GLU A 265 -13.71 -12.79 4.39
N GLU A 266 -13.75 -11.47 4.53
CA GLU A 266 -12.56 -10.65 4.83
C GLU A 266 -11.84 -11.10 6.12
N ARG A 267 -12.58 -11.61 7.13
CA ARG A 267 -11.97 -12.16 8.35
C ARG A 267 -11.33 -13.51 8.13
N LEU A 268 -11.91 -14.34 7.27
CA LEU A 268 -11.47 -15.71 7.04
C LEU A 268 -10.38 -15.79 5.96
N TYR A 269 -10.52 -15.01 4.90
CA TYR A 269 -9.59 -14.96 3.79
C TYR A 269 -8.62 -13.79 3.99
N LYS A 270 -7.35 -14.04 3.77
CA LYS A 270 -6.31 -13.03 3.86
C LYS A 270 -5.76 -12.74 2.48
N ARG A 271 -5.68 -11.47 2.12
CA ARG A 271 -5.08 -11.06 0.87
C ARG A 271 -3.63 -11.53 0.84
N TYR A 272 -3.30 -12.25 -0.20
CA TYR A 272 -1.91 -12.60 -0.47
C TYR A 272 -1.30 -11.46 -1.27
N GLN A 273 -0.60 -10.59 -0.58
CA GLN A 273 0.18 -9.54 -1.22
C GLN A 273 1.50 -10.12 -1.71
N LEU A 274 1.82 -9.75 -2.93
CA LEU A 274 3.03 -10.15 -3.61
C LEU A 274 4.24 -9.32 -3.15
N GLU A 275 4.51 -9.29 -1.87
CA GLU A 275 5.61 -8.53 -1.29
C GLU A 275 6.96 -8.80 -1.94
N PHE A 276 7.09 -9.92 -2.65
CA PHE A 276 8.34 -10.40 -3.22
C PHE A 276 8.27 -10.66 -4.72
N MET A 277 7.15 -10.38 -5.38
CA MET A 277 7.02 -10.60 -6.81
C MET A 277 7.14 -9.30 -7.59
N THR A 278 8.20 -9.24 -8.37
CA THR A 278 8.44 -8.17 -9.31
C THR A 278 7.43 -8.32 -10.44
N TYR A 279 6.51 -7.38 -10.61
CA TYR A 279 5.92 -7.21 -11.94
C TYR A 279 7.07 -6.92 -12.88
N LYS A 280 7.32 -7.75 -13.85
CA LYS A 280 8.23 -7.40 -14.93
C LYS A 280 7.71 -6.09 -15.49
N SER A 281 8.49 -5.03 -15.33
CA SER A 281 8.20 -3.74 -15.90
C SER A 281 8.24 -3.88 -17.42
N GLY A 282 7.11 -4.23 -18.03
CA GLY A 282 6.82 -3.69 -19.33
C GLY A 282 6.73 -2.18 -19.11
N GLU A 283 7.25 -1.41 -20.04
CA GLU A 283 7.15 0.04 -20.07
C GLU A 283 5.70 0.50 -19.88
N VAL A 284 5.26 0.61 -18.65
CA VAL A 284 3.96 1.19 -18.32
C VAL A 284 4.26 2.57 -17.78
N ASP A 285 4.37 3.51 -18.70
CA ASP A 285 4.40 4.95 -18.45
C ASP A 285 3.06 5.51 -17.94
N SER A 286 2.09 4.66 -17.71
CA SER A 286 0.84 5.09 -17.10
C SER A 286 0.85 4.69 -15.62
N VAL A 287 0.52 5.66 -14.78
CA VAL A 287 0.17 5.47 -13.37
C VAL A 287 -1.14 4.68 -13.31
N THR A 288 -1.11 3.43 -13.72
CA THR A 288 -2.25 2.54 -13.55
C THR A 288 -2.17 2.02 -12.13
N LEU A 289 -3.01 2.59 -11.26
CA LEU A 289 -3.23 2.03 -9.94
C LEU A 289 -3.69 0.58 -10.09
N PRO A 290 -3.32 -0.33 -9.20
CA PRO A 290 -3.96 -1.63 -9.09
C PRO A 290 -5.48 -1.50 -9.10
N ALA A 291 -6.20 -2.44 -9.70
CA ALA A 291 -7.64 -2.34 -9.92
C ALA A 291 -8.42 -2.05 -8.63
N ASP A 292 -7.96 -2.60 -7.50
CA ASP A 292 -8.52 -2.36 -6.17
C ASP A 292 -8.30 -0.94 -5.63
N LEU A 293 -7.31 -0.22 -6.15
CA LEU A 293 -7.06 1.19 -5.81
C LEU A 293 -7.70 2.16 -6.80
N GLN A 294 -8.10 1.71 -7.97
CA GLN A 294 -8.76 2.56 -8.98
C GLN A 294 -10.27 2.73 -8.74
N PHE A 295 -10.90 1.73 -8.16
CA PHE A 295 -12.36 1.57 -8.20
C PHE A 295 -13.17 2.48 -7.27
N PRO A 296 -12.79 2.77 -6.02
CA PRO A 296 -13.62 3.58 -5.14
C PRO A 296 -13.75 5.04 -5.58
N PHE A 297 -12.88 5.51 -6.45
CA PHE A 297 -12.69 6.93 -6.72
C PHE A 297 -13.27 7.40 -8.06
N VAL A 298 -13.60 6.49 -8.96
CA VAL A 298 -14.22 6.84 -10.26
C VAL A 298 -15.71 7.17 -10.10
N GLN A 299 -16.35 6.72 -9.02
CA GLN A 299 -17.79 6.87 -8.81
C GLN A 299 -18.21 8.19 -8.14
N TYR A 300 -17.27 8.97 -7.61
CA TYR A 300 -17.57 10.23 -6.89
C TYR A 300 -17.28 11.50 -7.69
N LYS A 301 -17.37 11.41 -9.01
CA LYS A 301 -17.32 12.60 -9.88
C LYS A 301 -18.70 12.99 -10.34
#